data_bf5f74e4fd74858054c2a2d010c2d8b3
#
_entry.id   bf5f74e4fd74858054c2a2d010c2d8b3
#
_cell.length_a   1.000
_cell.length_b   1.000
_cell.length_c   1.000
_cell.angle_alpha   90.00
_cell.angle_beta   90.00
_cell.angle_gamma   90.00
#
_symmetry.space_group_name_H-M   'P 1'
#
loop_
_entity.id
_entity.type
_entity.pdbx_description
1 polymer ?
#
loop_
_entity_poly.entity_id
_entity_poly.type
_entity_poly.pdbx_seq_one_letter_code
_entity_poly.pdbx_strand_id
1 'polypeptide(L)'
;RVVFTSMRDGDLDIYSMKPDGSDVRRLTDEVGYDGGPFYSPDGSKIVYRAHRPSTTEDIADYTALLADGLIRPSELEIFVMNSDGSGQTEITHNGAANFGPFWHPSGSKIIFASNMDDPTGRDFDLYMIDEDGSGLERITFTDGFDGFPVFSPDGRYLVWGSNRNQAREGETNVFIAEWVE
;
A
#
# COMPACT_ATOMS: atom_id res chain seq x y z
N ARG A 1 7.26 12.25 -12.90
CA ARG A 1 6.53 12.91 -11.79
C ARG A 1 6.88 12.24 -10.47
N VAL A 2 6.61 12.91 -9.36
CA VAL A 2 6.63 12.37 -7.99
C VAL A 2 5.18 12.20 -7.57
N VAL A 3 4.84 11.08 -6.96
CA VAL A 3 3.54 10.82 -6.34
C VAL A 3 3.74 10.76 -4.81
N PHE A 4 2.82 11.30 -4.04
CA PHE A 4 2.94 11.40 -2.59
C PHE A 4 1.58 11.60 -1.91
N THR A 5 1.49 11.24 -0.62
CA THR A 5 0.34 11.53 0.23
C THR A 5 0.48 12.88 0.92
N SER A 6 -0.61 13.64 1.03
CA SER A 6 -0.61 14.94 1.70
C SER A 6 -2.00 15.27 2.26
N MET A 7 -2.04 15.92 3.43
CA MET A 7 -3.27 16.41 4.06
C MET A 7 -3.48 17.93 3.86
N ARG A 8 -2.91 18.51 2.79
CA ARG A 8 -2.96 19.96 2.51
C ARG A 8 -4.36 20.51 2.30
N ASP A 9 -5.31 19.72 1.85
CA ASP A 9 -6.69 20.10 1.58
C ASP A 9 -7.68 19.53 2.64
N GLY A 10 -7.15 19.07 3.79
CA GLY A 10 -7.92 18.68 4.97
C GLY A 10 -8.17 17.19 5.12
N ASP A 11 -7.79 16.38 4.13
CA ASP A 11 -7.81 14.92 4.18
C ASP A 11 -6.47 14.34 3.71
N LEU A 12 -6.26 13.04 3.92
CA LEU A 12 -5.06 12.33 3.48
C LEU A 12 -5.26 11.79 2.06
N ASP A 13 -4.88 12.60 1.09
CA ASP A 13 -5.05 12.32 -0.33
C ASP A 13 -3.73 12.11 -1.06
N ILE A 14 -3.83 11.51 -2.25
CA ILE A 14 -2.71 11.33 -3.15
C ILE A 14 -2.60 12.52 -4.09
N TYR A 15 -1.38 13.00 -4.23
CA TYR A 15 -1.00 14.10 -5.12
C TYR A 15 0.13 13.68 -6.05
N SER A 16 0.23 14.34 -7.18
CA SER A 16 1.40 14.25 -8.06
C SER A 16 1.96 15.63 -8.35
N MET A 17 3.28 15.71 -8.58
CA MET A 17 3.97 16.94 -8.94
C MET A 17 5.14 16.66 -9.89
N LYS A 18 5.70 17.70 -10.52
CA LYS A 18 6.98 17.59 -11.21
C LYS A 18 8.13 17.44 -10.21
N PRO A 19 9.31 16.91 -10.63
CA PRO A 19 10.47 16.77 -9.74
C PRO A 19 10.98 18.09 -9.15
N ASP A 20 10.70 19.23 -9.79
CA ASP A 20 11.02 20.56 -9.31
C ASP A 20 10.00 21.13 -8.31
N GLY A 21 8.98 20.36 -7.93
CA GLY A 21 7.91 20.74 -7.02
C GLY A 21 6.77 21.52 -7.67
N SER A 22 6.84 21.83 -8.96
CA SER A 22 5.77 22.52 -9.68
C SER A 22 4.66 21.57 -10.17
N ASP A 23 3.56 22.14 -10.68
CA ASP A 23 2.44 21.40 -11.27
C ASP A 23 1.89 20.33 -10.31
N VAL A 24 1.57 20.75 -9.07
CA VAL A 24 0.95 19.91 -8.05
C VAL A 24 -0.51 19.66 -8.43
N ARG A 25 -0.92 18.39 -8.43
CA ARG A 25 -2.29 17.95 -8.75
C ARG A 25 -2.78 16.99 -7.69
N ARG A 26 -3.97 17.20 -7.17
CA ARG A 26 -4.70 16.23 -6.34
C ARG A 26 -5.24 15.13 -7.25
N LEU A 27 -5.06 13.86 -6.86
CA LEU A 27 -5.47 12.70 -7.62
C LEU A 27 -6.63 11.93 -6.96
N THR A 28 -6.76 12.03 -5.63
CA THR A 28 -7.89 11.47 -4.88
C THR A 28 -8.56 12.56 -4.05
N ASP A 29 -9.88 12.43 -3.80
CA ASP A 29 -10.69 13.43 -3.09
C ASP A 29 -11.88 12.81 -2.32
N GLU A 30 -11.97 11.49 -2.25
CA GLU A 30 -12.97 10.80 -1.44
C GLU A 30 -12.57 10.83 0.05
N VAL A 31 -13.58 10.97 0.93
CA VAL A 31 -13.34 10.95 2.38
C VAL A 31 -12.71 9.64 2.80
N GLY A 32 -11.57 9.72 3.50
CA GLY A 32 -10.83 8.58 3.98
C GLY A 32 -9.33 8.69 3.74
N TYR A 33 -8.62 7.69 4.18
CA TYR A 33 -7.16 7.65 4.05
C TYR A 33 -6.74 7.12 2.68
N ASP A 34 -5.91 7.87 1.97
CA ASP A 34 -5.20 7.44 0.78
C ASP A 34 -3.69 7.57 0.97
N GLY A 35 -2.94 6.48 0.81
CA GLY A 35 -1.51 6.54 1.09
C GLY A 35 -0.65 5.46 0.47
N GLY A 36 0.67 5.69 0.56
CA GLY A 36 1.69 4.77 0.07
C GLY A 36 1.66 4.55 -1.45
N PRO A 37 1.52 5.61 -2.27
CA PRO A 37 1.36 5.46 -3.70
C PRO A 37 2.68 5.14 -4.42
N PHE A 38 2.61 4.27 -5.44
CA PHE A 38 3.71 3.98 -6.36
C PHE A 38 3.23 3.93 -7.80
N TYR A 39 3.99 4.53 -8.71
CA TYR A 39 3.76 4.39 -10.15
C TYR A 39 4.04 2.97 -10.64
N SER A 40 3.25 2.51 -11.61
CA SER A 40 3.60 1.34 -12.42
C SER A 40 4.91 1.56 -13.19
N PRO A 41 5.62 0.50 -13.62
CA PRO A 41 6.90 0.62 -14.31
C PRO A 41 6.86 1.49 -15.57
N ASP A 42 5.72 1.50 -16.27
CA ASP A 42 5.49 2.35 -17.45
C ASP A 42 4.95 3.76 -17.12
N GLY A 43 4.63 4.01 -15.84
CA GLY A 43 4.10 5.29 -15.36
C GLY A 43 2.64 5.57 -15.73
N SER A 44 1.92 4.59 -16.28
CA SER A 44 0.51 4.76 -16.70
C SER A 44 -0.50 4.64 -15.55
N LYS A 45 -0.13 3.92 -14.48
CA LYS A 45 -0.98 3.65 -13.32
C LYS A 45 -0.30 4.00 -12.01
N ILE A 46 -1.08 4.05 -10.94
CA ILE A 46 -0.64 4.22 -9.55
C ILE A 46 -1.34 3.14 -8.73
N VAL A 47 -0.57 2.38 -7.93
CA VAL A 47 -1.08 1.54 -6.85
C VAL A 47 -1.00 2.32 -5.55
N TYR A 48 -1.98 2.15 -4.67
CA TYR A 48 -2.02 2.77 -3.35
C TYR A 48 -2.89 1.96 -2.39
N ARG A 49 -2.87 2.29 -1.12
CA ARG A 49 -3.79 1.73 -0.12
C ARG A 49 -4.76 2.80 0.33
N ALA A 50 -6.00 2.39 0.62
CA ALA A 50 -7.02 3.31 1.07
C ALA A 50 -7.93 2.71 2.14
N HIS A 51 -8.49 3.58 2.98
CA HIS A 51 -9.63 3.30 3.86
C HIS A 51 -10.80 4.15 3.42
N ARG A 52 -11.97 3.53 3.25
CA ARG A 52 -13.21 4.21 2.83
C ARG A 52 -14.27 4.07 3.91
N PRO A 53 -14.34 5.01 4.90
CA PRO A 53 -15.38 4.98 5.91
C PRO A 53 -16.75 5.13 5.25
N SER A 54 -17.69 4.21 5.52
CA SER A 54 -18.94 4.09 4.79
C SER A 54 -20.17 4.56 5.58
N THR A 55 -20.08 4.58 6.91
CA THR A 55 -21.18 5.04 7.77
C THR A 55 -20.91 6.45 8.32
N THR A 56 -21.96 7.14 8.77
CA THR A 56 -21.80 8.45 9.43
C THR A 56 -20.91 8.36 10.68
N GLU A 57 -20.97 7.23 11.41
CA GLU A 57 -20.15 7.00 12.60
C GLU A 57 -18.69 6.80 12.23
N ASP A 58 -18.39 5.98 11.22
CA ASP A 58 -17.02 5.74 10.74
C ASP A 58 -16.37 7.02 10.21
N ILE A 59 -17.14 7.84 9.46
CA ILE A 59 -16.67 9.14 8.96
C ILE A 59 -16.36 10.09 10.13
N ALA A 60 -17.22 10.12 11.16
CA ALA A 60 -17.00 10.97 12.33
C ALA A 60 -15.78 10.52 13.14
N ASP A 61 -15.58 9.20 13.30
CA ASP A 61 -14.42 8.63 13.99
C ASP A 61 -13.12 8.90 13.21
N TYR A 62 -13.12 8.66 11.90
CA TYR A 62 -12.01 8.99 11.02
C TYR A 62 -11.62 10.46 11.10
N THR A 63 -12.61 11.36 11.00
CA THR A 63 -12.39 12.82 11.06
C THR A 63 -11.82 13.26 12.40
N ALA A 64 -12.31 12.68 13.50
CA ALA A 64 -11.81 12.97 14.84
C ALA A 64 -10.35 12.53 15.02
N LEU A 65 -10.00 11.31 14.56
CA LEU A 65 -8.64 10.82 14.58
C LEU A 65 -7.70 11.68 13.71
N LEU A 66 -8.15 12.05 12.53
CA LEU A 66 -7.36 12.88 11.62
C LEU A 66 -7.06 14.26 12.20
N ALA A 67 -8.01 14.85 12.94
CA ALA A 67 -7.83 16.14 13.64
C ALA A 67 -6.72 16.06 14.72
N ASP A 68 -6.50 14.88 15.30
CA ASP A 68 -5.42 14.59 16.25
C ASP A 68 -4.12 14.12 15.56
N GLY A 69 -4.08 14.09 14.22
CA GLY A 69 -2.94 13.61 13.43
C GLY A 69 -2.77 12.09 13.45
N LEU A 70 -3.85 11.36 13.69
CA LEU A 70 -3.88 9.91 13.78
C LEU A 70 -4.74 9.30 12.69
N ILE A 71 -4.48 8.05 12.34
CA ILE A 71 -5.33 7.18 11.51
C ILE A 71 -5.42 5.79 12.14
N ARG A 72 -6.50 5.04 11.85
CA ARG A 72 -6.52 3.60 12.13
C ARG A 72 -5.78 2.86 11.02
N PRO A 73 -4.83 1.99 11.36
CA PRO A 73 -4.12 1.18 10.38
C PRO A 73 -4.83 -0.15 10.05
N SER A 74 -6.14 -0.24 10.25
CA SER A 74 -6.98 -1.40 9.97
C SER A 74 -7.90 -1.13 8.78
N GLU A 75 -8.38 -2.19 8.13
CA GLU A 75 -9.31 -2.09 6.99
C GLU A 75 -8.78 -1.21 5.85
N LEU A 76 -7.51 -1.43 5.51
CA LEU A 76 -6.84 -0.76 4.40
C LEU A 76 -6.85 -1.68 3.19
N GLU A 77 -7.57 -1.30 2.15
CA GLU A 77 -7.59 -2.06 0.90
C GLU A 77 -6.61 -1.49 -0.13
N ILE A 78 -6.19 -2.33 -1.06
CA ILE A 78 -5.30 -1.94 -2.16
C ILE A 78 -6.15 -1.47 -3.34
N PHE A 79 -5.77 -0.33 -3.89
CA PHE A 79 -6.41 0.31 -5.03
C PHE A 79 -5.42 0.52 -6.17
N VAL A 80 -5.94 0.54 -7.38
CA VAL A 80 -5.23 0.94 -8.60
C VAL A 80 -6.01 2.05 -9.28
N MET A 81 -5.32 3.05 -9.81
CA MET A 81 -5.90 4.12 -10.63
C MET A 81 -4.99 4.47 -11.82
N ASN A 82 -5.52 5.18 -12.79
CA ASN A 82 -4.71 5.80 -13.83
C ASN A 82 -3.81 6.90 -13.24
N SER A 83 -2.70 7.21 -13.90
CA SER A 83 -1.73 8.21 -13.40
C SER A 83 -2.27 9.65 -13.35
N ASP A 84 -3.45 9.91 -13.93
CA ASP A 84 -4.18 11.17 -13.84
C ASP A 84 -5.21 11.22 -12.70
N GLY A 85 -5.37 10.14 -11.92
CA GLY A 85 -6.32 9.98 -10.82
C GLY A 85 -7.65 9.36 -11.20
N SER A 86 -7.90 9.13 -12.49
CA SER A 86 -9.15 8.51 -12.97
C SER A 86 -9.14 6.98 -12.81
N GLY A 87 -10.32 6.36 -12.88
CA GLY A 87 -10.45 4.89 -12.93
C GLY A 87 -9.98 4.19 -11.65
N GLN A 88 -10.24 4.79 -10.49
CA GLN A 88 -9.95 4.20 -9.20
C GLN A 88 -10.69 2.88 -9.02
N THR A 89 -9.98 1.82 -8.73
CA THR A 89 -10.53 0.47 -8.56
C THR A 89 -9.92 -0.19 -7.33
N GLU A 90 -10.76 -0.67 -6.44
CA GLU A 90 -10.37 -1.52 -5.32
C GLU A 90 -10.07 -2.92 -5.83
N ILE A 91 -8.90 -3.48 -5.50
CA ILE A 91 -8.45 -4.80 -5.97
C ILE A 91 -8.32 -5.83 -4.86
N THR A 92 -8.40 -5.42 -3.58
CA THR A 92 -8.54 -6.31 -2.44
C THR A 92 -9.84 -6.01 -1.68
N HIS A 93 -10.48 -7.03 -1.10
CA HIS A 93 -11.76 -6.91 -0.37
C HIS A 93 -11.75 -7.83 0.83
N ASN A 94 -10.68 -7.79 1.61
CA ASN A 94 -10.44 -8.75 2.69
C ASN A 94 -10.69 -8.17 4.09
N GLY A 95 -10.92 -6.86 4.22
CA GLY A 95 -11.15 -6.18 5.49
C GLY A 95 -9.95 -6.22 6.43
N ALA A 96 -8.77 -6.56 5.90
CA ALA A 96 -7.53 -6.65 6.65
C ALA A 96 -6.72 -5.35 6.60
N ALA A 97 -5.58 -5.33 7.26
CA ALA A 97 -4.62 -4.26 7.13
C ALA A 97 -3.64 -4.60 6.00
N ASN A 98 -3.81 -3.98 4.84
CA ASN A 98 -2.92 -4.15 3.69
C ASN A 98 -1.95 -2.98 3.58
N PHE A 99 -0.63 -3.25 3.47
CA PHE A 99 0.42 -2.23 3.51
C PHE A 99 1.42 -2.34 2.37
N GLY A 100 2.04 -1.18 2.05
CA GLY A 100 3.22 -1.08 1.20
C GLY A 100 3.08 -1.75 -0.15
N PRO A 101 2.00 -1.50 -0.92
CA PRO A 101 1.86 -2.08 -2.24
C PRO A 101 2.98 -1.59 -3.16
N PHE A 102 3.51 -2.48 -3.97
CA PHE A 102 4.54 -2.17 -4.94
C PHE A 102 4.33 -2.98 -6.23
N TRP A 103 4.59 -2.36 -7.38
CA TRP A 103 4.47 -3.03 -8.66
C TRP A 103 5.60 -4.02 -8.91
N HIS A 104 5.26 -5.21 -9.37
CA HIS A 104 6.24 -6.07 -10.02
C HIS A 104 6.72 -5.40 -11.33
N PRO A 105 8.00 -5.50 -11.72
CA PRO A 105 8.53 -4.87 -12.93
C PRO A 105 7.87 -5.28 -14.25
N SER A 106 7.15 -6.41 -14.28
CA SER A 106 6.29 -6.77 -15.43
C SER A 106 5.14 -5.79 -15.67
N GLY A 107 4.73 -5.03 -14.65
CA GLY A 107 3.61 -4.11 -14.70
C GLY A 107 2.22 -4.76 -14.58
N SER A 108 2.15 -6.09 -14.39
CA SER A 108 0.88 -6.84 -14.32
C SER A 108 0.53 -7.34 -12.92
N LYS A 109 1.48 -7.32 -11.98
CA LYS A 109 1.31 -7.83 -10.62
C LYS A 109 1.71 -6.79 -9.58
N ILE A 110 1.11 -6.90 -8.41
CA ILE A 110 1.32 -6.04 -7.25
C ILE A 110 1.67 -6.93 -6.07
N ILE A 111 2.77 -6.62 -5.36
CA ILE A 111 3.13 -7.24 -4.09
C ILE A 111 2.77 -6.28 -2.96
N PHE A 112 2.29 -6.81 -1.83
CA PHE A 112 1.93 -6.04 -0.65
C PHE A 112 2.04 -6.88 0.61
N ALA A 113 2.05 -6.25 1.79
CA ALA A 113 1.97 -6.93 3.07
C ALA A 113 0.53 -6.93 3.58
N SER A 114 0.10 -8.03 4.19
CA SER A 114 -1.25 -8.15 4.76
C SER A 114 -1.27 -9.08 5.97
N ASN A 115 -2.18 -8.81 6.91
CA ASN A 115 -2.51 -9.71 8.01
C ASN A 115 -3.82 -10.49 7.76
N MET A 116 -4.20 -10.72 6.50
CA MET A 116 -5.49 -11.33 6.16
C MET A 116 -5.68 -12.74 6.72
N ASP A 117 -4.60 -13.48 6.97
CA ASP A 117 -4.65 -14.81 7.60
C ASP A 117 -4.67 -14.74 9.14
N ASP A 118 -4.35 -13.57 9.73
CA ASP A 118 -4.44 -13.28 11.17
C ASP A 118 -5.00 -11.86 11.41
N PRO A 119 -6.25 -11.56 11.01
CA PRO A 119 -6.77 -10.19 10.95
C PRO A 119 -6.89 -9.48 12.30
N THR A 120 -6.79 -10.21 13.41
CA THR A 120 -6.80 -9.66 14.77
C THR A 120 -5.40 -9.57 15.39
N GLY A 121 -4.41 -10.14 14.71
CA GLY A 121 -3.02 -10.24 15.17
C GLY A 121 -2.08 -9.28 14.48
N ARG A 122 -0.80 -9.57 14.67
CA ARG A 122 0.32 -8.81 14.09
C ARG A 122 1.19 -9.66 13.16
N ASP A 123 0.64 -10.78 12.71
CA ASP A 123 1.29 -11.65 11.74
C ASP A 123 1.00 -11.11 10.33
N PHE A 124 2.03 -10.54 9.71
CA PHE A 124 1.97 -9.95 8.39
C PHE A 124 2.85 -10.72 7.45
N ASP A 125 2.28 -11.16 6.35
CA ASP A 125 3.00 -11.78 5.26
C ASP A 125 2.93 -10.95 3.98
N LEU A 126 3.81 -11.28 3.05
CA LEU A 126 3.78 -10.74 1.70
C LEU A 126 2.82 -11.55 0.84
N TYR A 127 2.02 -10.84 0.07
CA TYR A 127 1.08 -11.40 -0.92
C TYR A 127 1.32 -10.75 -2.27
N MET A 128 1.00 -11.48 -3.32
CA MET A 128 1.00 -10.99 -4.69
C MET A 128 -0.39 -11.14 -5.29
N ILE A 129 -0.81 -10.16 -6.10
CA ILE A 129 -2.11 -10.13 -6.77
C ILE A 129 -1.94 -9.54 -8.16
N ASP A 130 -2.76 -9.98 -9.11
CA ASP A 130 -2.83 -9.34 -10.43
C ASP A 130 -3.50 -7.96 -10.32
N GLU A 131 -3.23 -7.06 -11.25
CA GLU A 131 -3.75 -5.68 -11.22
C GLU A 131 -5.28 -5.59 -11.32
N ASP A 132 -5.95 -6.66 -11.75
CA ASP A 132 -7.41 -6.77 -11.81
C ASP A 132 -8.04 -7.40 -10.55
N GLY A 133 -7.23 -7.70 -9.54
CA GLY A 133 -7.66 -8.32 -8.27
C GLY A 133 -7.73 -9.84 -8.30
N SER A 134 -7.39 -10.49 -9.41
CA SER A 134 -7.31 -11.95 -9.51
C SER A 134 -5.94 -12.49 -9.07
N GLY A 135 -5.80 -13.81 -8.97
CA GLY A 135 -4.50 -14.47 -8.79
C GLY A 135 -3.80 -14.20 -7.46
N LEU A 136 -4.56 -13.93 -6.37
CA LEU A 136 -3.99 -13.70 -5.04
C LEU A 136 -3.18 -14.91 -4.59
N GLU A 137 -1.92 -14.69 -4.20
CA GLU A 137 -0.97 -15.70 -3.74
C GLU A 137 -0.18 -15.20 -2.52
N ARG A 138 -0.01 -16.03 -1.49
CA ARG A 138 0.84 -15.77 -0.33
C ARG A 138 2.29 -16.11 -0.68
N ILE A 139 3.21 -15.20 -0.42
CA ILE A 139 4.64 -15.28 -0.80
C ILE A 139 5.51 -15.65 0.40
N THR A 140 5.22 -15.13 1.59
CA THR A 140 5.96 -15.45 2.81
C THR A 140 5.07 -16.15 3.82
N PHE A 141 5.70 -16.93 4.75
CA PHE A 141 5.00 -17.83 5.67
C PHE A 141 5.69 -17.87 7.05
N THR A 142 6.42 -16.83 7.42
CA THR A 142 7.16 -16.76 8.68
C THR A 142 6.32 -16.03 9.71
N ASP A 143 6.09 -16.62 10.88
CA ASP A 143 5.41 -15.96 11.99
C ASP A 143 6.03 -14.59 12.29
N GLY A 144 5.21 -13.57 12.44
CA GLY A 144 5.60 -12.22 12.80
C GLY A 144 5.34 -11.19 11.72
N PHE A 145 6.34 -10.37 11.37
CA PHE A 145 6.16 -9.26 10.44
C PHE A 145 7.05 -9.39 9.22
N ASP A 146 6.43 -9.50 8.06
CA ASP A 146 7.03 -9.28 6.75
C ASP A 146 6.32 -8.12 6.06
N GLY A 147 7.04 -7.07 5.65
CA GLY A 147 6.39 -5.90 5.07
C GLY A 147 7.29 -4.99 4.23
N PHE A 148 6.67 -4.02 3.58
CA PHE A 148 7.33 -3.03 2.72
C PHE A 148 8.16 -3.66 1.59
N PRO A 149 7.57 -4.57 0.79
CA PRO A 149 8.27 -5.22 -0.28
C PRO A 149 8.59 -4.26 -1.43
N VAL A 150 9.77 -4.39 -2.02
CA VAL A 150 10.16 -3.69 -3.25
C VAL A 150 10.95 -4.62 -4.17
N PHE A 151 10.67 -4.58 -5.44
CA PHE A 151 11.45 -5.29 -6.45
C PHE A 151 12.62 -4.45 -6.97
N SER A 152 13.72 -5.12 -7.32
CA SER A 152 14.74 -4.48 -8.16
C SER A 152 14.14 -4.15 -9.54
N PRO A 153 14.65 -3.10 -10.24
CA PRO A 153 14.09 -2.69 -11.53
C PRO A 153 14.11 -3.77 -12.62
N ASP A 154 15.00 -4.73 -12.50
CA ASP A 154 15.12 -5.87 -13.42
C ASP A 154 14.28 -7.10 -13.00
N GLY A 155 13.55 -7.01 -11.87
CA GLY A 155 12.71 -8.08 -11.34
C GLY A 155 13.45 -9.26 -10.72
N ARG A 156 14.79 -9.20 -10.64
CA ARG A 156 15.60 -10.34 -10.16
C ARG A 156 15.63 -10.48 -8.65
N TYR A 157 15.39 -9.42 -7.91
CA TYR A 157 15.48 -9.41 -6.46
C TYR A 157 14.23 -8.80 -5.85
N LEU A 158 13.77 -9.45 -4.77
CA LEU A 158 12.78 -8.91 -3.83
C LEU A 158 13.52 -8.50 -2.56
N VAL A 159 13.22 -7.28 -2.07
CA VAL A 159 13.70 -6.74 -0.80
C VAL A 159 12.51 -6.42 0.08
N TRP A 160 12.57 -6.78 1.37
CA TRP A 160 11.49 -6.48 2.34
C TRP A 160 12.02 -6.31 3.76
N GLY A 161 11.21 -5.72 4.63
CA GLY A 161 11.44 -5.67 6.06
C GLY A 161 10.87 -6.89 6.76
N SER A 162 11.61 -7.50 7.69
CA SER A 162 11.14 -8.64 8.47
C SER A 162 11.71 -8.64 9.89
N ASN A 163 10.93 -9.11 10.85
CA ASN A 163 11.39 -9.35 12.22
C ASN A 163 11.87 -10.80 12.45
N ARG A 164 11.91 -11.62 11.39
CA ARG A 164 12.49 -12.97 11.49
C ARG A 164 13.94 -12.91 11.95
N ASN A 165 14.36 -13.89 12.75
CA ASN A 165 15.73 -13.98 13.27
C ASN A 165 16.20 -12.70 14.02
N GLN A 166 15.26 -11.95 14.63
CA GLN A 166 15.59 -10.76 15.41
C GLN A 166 16.56 -11.11 16.56
N ALA A 167 17.61 -10.32 16.74
CA ALA A 167 18.53 -10.45 17.86
C ALA A 167 17.98 -9.80 19.13
N ARG A 168 17.05 -8.86 18.99
CA ARG A 168 16.35 -8.16 20.08
C ARG A 168 14.88 -8.06 19.75
N GLU A 169 14.01 -8.18 20.75
CA GLU A 169 12.57 -8.00 20.58
C GLU A 169 12.25 -6.62 19.96
N GLY A 170 11.39 -6.61 18.94
CA GLY A 170 10.98 -5.42 18.20
C GLY A 170 11.95 -4.97 17.10
N GLU A 171 13.03 -5.71 16.85
CA GLU A 171 13.95 -5.42 15.75
C GLU A 171 13.35 -5.88 14.41
N THR A 172 13.42 -5.01 13.40
CA THR A 172 13.08 -5.33 12.00
C THR A 172 14.32 -5.12 11.14
N ASN A 173 14.66 -6.12 10.34
CA ASN A 173 15.83 -6.12 9.48
C ASN A 173 15.40 -6.14 8.01
N VAL A 174 16.32 -5.78 7.11
CA VAL A 174 16.11 -5.85 5.67
C VAL A 174 16.60 -7.20 5.15
N PHE A 175 15.74 -7.86 4.39
CA PHE A 175 16.02 -9.13 3.71
C PHE A 175 16.01 -8.93 2.20
N ILE A 176 16.78 -9.76 1.51
CA ILE A 176 16.84 -9.81 0.05
C ILE A 176 16.82 -11.28 -0.40
N ALA A 177 16.03 -11.57 -1.42
CA ALA A 177 15.99 -12.88 -2.07
C ALA A 177 16.06 -12.72 -3.59
N GLU A 178 16.65 -13.70 -4.26
CA GLU A 178 16.46 -13.87 -5.70
C GLU A 178 15.00 -14.22 -5.97
N TRP A 179 14.39 -13.52 -6.94
CA TRP A 179 13.05 -13.83 -7.41
C TRP A 179 13.12 -14.81 -8.58
N VAL A 180 12.40 -15.92 -8.48
CA VAL A 180 12.30 -16.96 -9.50
C VAL A 180 10.82 -17.15 -9.82
N GLU A 181 10.43 -16.95 -11.08
CA GLU A 181 9.06 -17.20 -11.57
C GLU A 181 8.79 -18.71 -11.71
#